data_2dbc5d23287a2ab9dc99ad14a3b3a318
#
_entry.id   2dbc5d23287a2ab9dc99ad14a3b3a318
#
_cell.length_a   1.000
_cell.length_b   1.000
_cell.length_c   1.000
_cell.angle_alpha   90.00
_cell.angle_beta   90.00
_cell.angle_gamma   90.00
#
_symmetry.space_group_name_H-M   'P 1'
#
loop_
_entity.id
_entity.type
_entity.pdbx_description
1 polymer ?
#
loop_
_entity_poly.entity_id
_entity_poly.type
_entity_poly.pdbx_seq_one_letter_code
_entity_poly.pdbx_strand_id
1 'polypeptide(L)' 'MAFFQSAIQILQTLVIAIGAGLGVRGVSNLLEGYGNDNPGAKSQGIKQLMSGGGVILIGTSLIPLLGGLF' A
#
# COMPACT_ATOMS: atom_id res chain seq x y z
N MET A 1 -18.18 -4.99 18.86
CA MET A 1 -18.11 -6.45 18.92
C MET A 1 -16.67 -6.91 18.73
N ALA A 2 -16.18 -7.73 19.66
CA ALA A 2 -14.77 -8.15 19.65
C ALA A 2 -14.36 -8.91 18.39
N PHE A 3 -15.25 -9.77 17.90
CA PHE A 3 -14.97 -10.56 16.70
C PHE A 3 -14.77 -9.64 15.48
N PHE A 4 -15.67 -8.70 15.27
CA PHE A 4 -15.55 -7.78 14.14
C PHE A 4 -14.33 -6.89 14.26
N GLN A 5 -14.02 -6.42 15.46
CA GLN A 5 -12.83 -5.60 15.68
C GLN A 5 -11.56 -6.38 15.37
N SER A 6 -11.48 -7.64 15.77
CA SER A 6 -10.34 -8.49 15.46
C SER A 6 -10.22 -8.75 13.96
N ALA A 7 -11.34 -9.01 13.29
CA ALA A 7 -11.36 -9.22 11.84
C ALA A 7 -10.90 -7.96 11.09
N ILE A 8 -11.32 -6.78 11.54
CA ILE A 8 -10.92 -5.52 10.94
C ILE A 8 -9.43 -5.26 11.13
N GLN A 9 -8.87 -5.58 12.29
CA GLN A 9 -7.43 -5.46 12.53
C GLN A 9 -6.62 -6.36 11.60
N ILE A 10 -7.07 -7.59 11.39
CA ILE A 10 -6.43 -8.52 10.45
C ILE A 10 -6.52 -7.97 9.04
N LEU A 11 -7.69 -7.50 8.64
CA LEU A 11 -7.88 -6.89 7.33
C LEU A 11 -6.94 -5.70 7.13
N GLN A 12 -6.85 -4.82 8.13
CA GLN A 12 -5.97 -3.66 8.10
C GLN A 12 -4.51 -4.08 7.90
N THR A 13 -4.05 -5.09 8.63
CA THR A 13 -2.69 -5.60 8.51
C THR A 13 -2.42 -6.14 7.11
N LEU A 14 -3.37 -6.89 6.54
CA LEU A 14 -3.23 -7.44 5.20
C LEU A 14 -3.18 -6.33 4.14
N VAL A 15 -4.04 -5.34 4.25
CA VAL A 15 -4.08 -4.22 3.31
C VAL A 15 -2.78 -3.43 3.36
N ILE A 16 -2.29 -3.14 4.55
CA ILE A 16 -1.02 -2.41 4.72
C ILE A 16 0.14 -3.21 4.17
N ALA A 17 0.16 -4.53 4.41
CA ALA A 17 1.21 -5.40 3.88
C ALA A 17 1.23 -5.42 2.35
N ILE A 18 0.06 -5.47 1.72
CA ILE A 18 -0.06 -5.41 0.26
C ILE A 18 0.44 -4.06 -0.24
N GLY A 19 0.03 -2.96 0.40
CA GLY A 19 0.48 -1.63 0.03
C GLY A 19 1.97 -1.45 0.19
N ALA A 20 2.55 -1.97 1.27
CA ALA A 20 3.99 -1.92 1.50
C ALA A 20 4.76 -2.71 0.43
N GLY A 21 4.28 -3.90 0.07
CA GLY A 21 4.89 -4.70 -0.99
C GLY A 21 4.87 -3.96 -2.32
N LEU A 22 3.76 -3.33 -2.65
CA LEU A 22 3.64 -2.54 -3.88
C LEU A 22 4.56 -1.32 -3.85
N GLY A 23 4.68 -0.67 -2.69
CA GLY A 23 5.58 0.46 -2.50
C GLY A 23 7.04 0.09 -2.69
N VAL A 24 7.46 -1.05 -2.14
CA VAL A 24 8.83 -1.57 -2.31
C VAL A 24 9.10 -1.85 -3.78
N ARG A 25 8.16 -2.46 -4.48
CA ARG A 25 8.29 -2.73 -5.89
C ARG A 25 8.40 -1.45 -6.71
N GLY A 26 7.61 -0.43 -6.32
CA GLY A 26 7.68 0.88 -6.95
C GLY A 26 9.05 1.52 -6.81
N VAL A 27 9.63 1.46 -5.62
CA VAL A 27 10.97 1.97 -5.37
C VAL A 27 12.01 1.21 -6.19
N SER A 28 11.91 -0.12 -6.25
CA SER A 28 12.82 -0.93 -7.06
C SER A 28 12.76 -0.55 -8.53
N ASN A 29 11.55 -0.37 -9.08
CA ASN A 29 11.37 0.05 -10.46
C ASN A 29 11.90 1.47 -10.71
N LEU A 30 11.73 2.37 -9.76
CA LEU A 30 12.29 3.71 -9.85
C LEU A 30 13.82 3.66 -9.92
N LEU A 31 14.44 2.87 -9.06
CA LEU A 31 15.90 2.74 -9.04
C LEU A 31 16.42 2.15 -10.35
N GLU A 32 15.74 1.15 -10.89
CA GLU A 32 16.08 0.59 -12.19
C GLU A 32 15.94 1.61 -13.31
N GLY A 33 14.87 2.40 -13.25
CA GLY A 33 14.63 3.46 -14.23
C GLY A 33 15.73 4.51 -14.22
N TYR A 34 16.19 4.91 -13.05
CA TYR A 34 17.27 5.87 -12.92
C TYR A 34 18.63 5.25 -13.27
N GLY A 35 18.87 4.02 -12.81
CA GLY A 35 20.15 3.35 -13.05
C GLY A 35 20.38 2.96 -14.49
N ASN A 36 19.33 2.56 -15.20
CA ASN A 36 19.41 2.07 -16.59
C ASN A 36 18.84 3.08 -17.59
N ASP A 37 18.48 4.26 -17.12
CA ASP A 37 17.90 5.33 -17.96
C ASP A 37 16.68 4.82 -18.74
N ASN A 38 15.80 4.08 -18.05
CA ASN A 38 14.61 3.48 -18.63
C ASN A 38 13.36 4.27 -18.20
N PRO A 39 12.80 5.14 -19.05
CA PRO A 39 11.66 5.95 -18.67
C PRO A 39 10.39 5.14 -18.41
N GLY A 40 10.25 3.96 -19.04
CA GLY A 40 9.12 3.08 -18.78
C GLY A 40 9.12 2.52 -17.36
N ALA A 41 10.27 2.03 -16.89
CA ALA A 41 10.42 1.51 -15.54
C ALA A 41 10.25 2.62 -14.51
N LYS A 42 10.76 3.82 -14.79
CA LYS A 42 10.61 4.98 -13.92
C LYS A 42 9.16 5.37 -13.74
N SER A 43 8.41 5.48 -14.83
CA SER A 43 6.99 5.83 -14.80
C SER A 43 6.18 4.77 -14.06
N GLN A 44 6.43 3.50 -14.32
CA GLN A 44 5.75 2.39 -13.64
C GLN A 44 6.07 2.39 -12.15
N GLY A 45 7.31 2.65 -11.78
CA GLY A 45 7.73 2.72 -10.38
C GLY A 45 7.00 3.82 -9.61
N ILE A 46 6.83 4.99 -10.23
CA ILE A 46 6.09 6.10 -9.62
C ILE A 46 4.62 5.71 -9.41
N LYS A 47 3.99 5.10 -10.41
CA LYS A 47 2.59 4.66 -10.30
C LYS A 47 2.42 3.62 -9.20
N GLN A 48 3.32 2.65 -9.11
CA GLN A 48 3.27 1.61 -8.08
C GLN A 48 3.49 2.19 -6.70
N LEU A 49 4.41 3.14 -6.56
CA LEU A 49 4.68 3.78 -5.28
C LEU A 49 3.47 4.59 -4.81
N MET A 50 2.83 5.33 -5.71
CA MET A 50 1.63 6.10 -5.39
C MET A 50 0.48 5.19 -5.03
N SER A 51 0.29 4.09 -5.78
CA SER A 51 -0.77 3.13 -5.49
C SER A 51 -0.55 2.44 -4.15
N GLY A 52 0.69 2.03 -3.86
CA GLY A 52 1.04 1.43 -2.58
C GLY A 52 0.81 2.37 -1.41
N GLY A 53 1.22 3.63 -1.56
CA GLY A 53 0.97 4.66 -0.56
C GLY A 53 -0.52 4.92 -0.35
N GLY A 54 -1.31 4.94 -1.43
CA GLY A 54 -2.75 5.09 -1.34
C GLY A 54 -3.41 3.94 -0.60
N VAL A 55 -2.99 2.70 -0.87
CA VAL A 55 -3.49 1.51 -0.17
C VAL A 55 -3.14 1.58 1.31
N ILE A 56 -1.94 2.02 1.67
CA ILE A 56 -1.53 2.18 3.07
C ILE A 56 -2.41 3.24 3.76
N LEU A 57 -2.68 4.35 3.09
CA LEU A 57 -3.55 5.40 3.64
C LEU A 57 -4.95 4.86 3.91
N ILE A 58 -5.50 4.07 2.99
CA ILE A 58 -6.81 3.43 3.18
C ILE A 58 -6.76 2.51 4.41
N GLY A 59 -5.71 1.70 4.52
CA GLY A 59 -5.55 0.78 5.64
C GLY A 59 -5.41 1.48 6.98
N THR A 60 -4.71 2.63 7.02
CA THR A 60 -4.48 3.35 8.28
C THR A 60 -5.60 4.31 8.64
N SER A 61 -6.42 4.74 7.70
CA SER A 61 -7.45 5.76 7.92
C SER A 61 -8.87 5.21 7.82
N LEU A 62 -9.22 4.58 6.70
CA LEU A 62 -10.60 4.15 6.45
C LEU A 62 -10.97 2.87 7.19
N ILE A 63 -10.06 1.91 7.24
CA ILE A 63 -10.35 0.62 7.91
C ILE A 63 -10.58 0.80 9.40
N PRO A 64 -9.78 1.60 10.15
CA PRO A 64 -10.09 1.88 11.54
C PRO A 64 -11.43 2.57 11.75
N LEU A 65 -11.86 3.43 10.82
CA LEU A 65 -13.18 4.05 10.89
C LEU A 65 -14.29 3.00 10.85
N LEU A 66 -14.15 1.98 10.02
CA LEU A 66 -15.11 0.87 9.99
C LEU A 66 -15.15 0.15 11.32
N GLY A 67 -14.00 -0.04 11.98
CA GLY A 67 -13.94 -0.63 13.30
C GLY A 67 -14.68 0.19 14.35
N GLY A 68 -14.67 1.51 14.22
CA GLY A 68 -15.40 2.39 15.12
C GLY A 68 -16.91 2.36 14.93
N LEU A 69 -17.39 1.93 13.75
CA LEU A 69 -18.82 1.81 13.46
C LEU A 69 -19.43 0.53 14.04
N PHE A 70 -18.63 -0.45 14.31
CA PHE A 70 -19.08 -1.73 14.88
C PHE A 70 -18.59 -1.88 16.31
#